data_11b9f1cf0990c16a3a30b629af2472da
#
_entry.id   11b9f1cf0990c16a3a30b629af2472da
#
_cell.length_a   1.000
_cell.length_b   1.000
_cell.length_c   1.000
_cell.angle_alpha   90.00
_cell.angle_beta   90.00
_cell.angle_gamma   90.00
#
_symmetry.space_group_name_H-M   'P 1'
#
loop_
_entity.id
_entity.type
_entity.pdbx_description
1 polymer ?
#
loop_
_entity_poly.entity_id
_entity_poly.type
_entity_poly.pdbx_seq_one_letter_code
_entity_poly.pdbx_strand_id
1 'polypeptide(L)'
;MGQSIFDVVTYLRAPFSKRFFNSEVISQCAEPSILCIQEILSHTSQKFFDSLGKKHFLSSVRDHNRFRLASLRGSGLGVTTRVVALKAKILNFKSRGISWDKYARKGALYMQLELDREKKIDLITAHLQAGQSQTSKIVRAQQLVELKRWIVELGSAQRPFIVCGDFNIDALNANDGEYQTLKKTLGGFIDLGQASDLPTYHPHREGNPLAHAYEKESPPQRIDYIFMRSDQLILSGFKRIFDRPIASLGQGIRAWASDHYGLMATLEIPI
;
A
#
# COMPACT_ATOMS: atom_id res chain seq x y z
N MET A 1 27.67 -14.33 -11.25
CA MET A 1 26.64 -13.31 -11.53
C MET A 1 25.67 -13.33 -10.35
N GLY A 2 25.48 -12.20 -9.67
CA GLY A 2 24.68 -12.16 -8.45
C GLY A 2 23.19 -12.23 -8.76
N GLN A 3 22.46 -12.90 -7.89
CA GLN A 3 20.99 -12.93 -7.85
C GLN A 3 20.48 -11.52 -7.59
N SER A 4 19.57 -10.99 -8.41
CA SER A 4 18.98 -9.66 -8.16
C SER A 4 17.88 -9.80 -7.11
N ILE A 5 18.06 -9.16 -5.95
CA ILE A 5 17.11 -9.12 -4.84
C ILE A 5 16.49 -7.74 -4.79
N PHE A 6 15.19 -7.66 -4.60
CA PHE A 6 14.49 -6.38 -4.39
C PHE A 6 13.36 -6.50 -3.38
N ASP A 7 13.11 -5.42 -2.66
CA ASP A 7 12.08 -5.33 -1.66
C ASP A 7 10.93 -4.47 -2.13
N VAL A 8 9.71 -4.97 -1.93
CA VAL A 8 8.47 -4.25 -2.13
C VAL A 8 7.83 -4.00 -0.79
N VAL A 9 7.61 -2.75 -0.46
CA VAL A 9 6.94 -2.34 0.77
C VAL A 9 5.64 -1.62 0.43
N THR A 10 4.55 -2.03 1.05
CA THR A 10 3.34 -1.24 1.14
C THR A 10 3.25 -0.65 2.53
N TYR A 11 3.07 0.65 2.59
CA TYR A 11 3.01 1.42 3.83
C TYR A 11 1.87 2.42 3.81
N LEU A 12 1.24 2.58 4.92
CA LEU A 12 -0.01 3.27 5.00
C LEU A 12 0.03 4.52 5.83
N ARG A 13 -0.92 5.36 5.48
CA ARG A 13 -1.46 6.50 6.18
C ARG A 13 -0.42 7.39 6.84
N ALA A 14 -0.19 8.48 6.19
CA ALA A 14 0.58 9.59 6.73
C ALA A 14 -0.29 10.45 7.65
N PRO A 15 -0.44 10.17 8.97
CA PRO A 15 -1.13 11.06 9.86
C PRO A 15 -0.39 12.40 9.97
N PHE A 16 -1.15 13.43 10.19
CA PHE A 16 -0.73 14.83 10.33
C PHE A 16 0.31 15.02 11.43
N SER A 17 1.62 14.89 11.18
CA SER A 17 2.57 15.33 12.20
C SER A 17 4.01 15.45 11.73
N LYS A 18 4.81 16.16 12.54
CA LYS A 18 6.27 16.26 12.48
C LYS A 18 6.99 14.90 12.56
N ARG A 19 6.28 13.79 12.83
CA ARG A 19 6.80 12.43 12.98
C ARG A 19 7.48 11.91 11.72
N PHE A 20 7.00 12.31 10.54
CA PHE A 20 7.55 11.86 9.26
C PHE A 20 8.96 12.32 8.98
N PHE A 21 9.35 13.49 9.50
CA PHE A 21 10.70 14.01 9.34
C PHE A 21 11.67 13.46 10.39
N ASN A 22 11.26 12.43 11.13
CA ASN A 22 12.13 11.69 12.02
C ASN A 22 13.12 10.84 11.22
N SER A 23 14.41 10.87 11.58
CA SER A 23 15.48 10.17 10.88
C SER A 23 15.29 8.65 10.83
N GLU A 24 14.73 8.05 11.89
CA GLU A 24 14.47 6.61 11.95
C GLU A 24 13.35 6.20 10.97
N VAL A 25 12.26 6.98 10.89
CA VAL A 25 11.19 6.78 9.90
C VAL A 25 11.72 6.94 8.48
N ILE A 26 12.50 8.00 8.23
CA ILE A 26 13.11 8.25 6.91
C ILE A 26 14.02 7.08 6.53
N SER A 27 14.87 6.60 7.44
CA SER A 27 15.79 5.49 7.18
C SER A 27 15.03 4.23 6.80
N GLN A 28 14.02 3.85 7.57
CA GLN A 28 13.22 2.65 7.27
C GLN A 28 12.41 2.79 5.97
N CYS A 29 11.89 3.98 5.67
CA CYS A 29 11.23 4.25 4.39
C CYS A 29 12.19 4.27 3.21
N ALA A 30 13.46 4.57 3.43
CA ALA A 30 14.49 4.62 2.40
C ALA A 30 15.19 3.26 2.17
N GLU A 31 14.97 2.27 3.03
CA GLU A 31 15.61 0.94 2.93
C GLU A 31 15.14 0.14 1.70
N PRO A 32 13.83 -0.01 1.42
CA PRO A 32 13.35 -0.88 0.36
C PRO A 32 13.66 -0.35 -1.05
N SER A 33 13.69 -1.28 -2.01
CA SER A 33 13.87 -0.94 -3.44
C SER A 33 12.64 -0.26 -4.03
N ILE A 34 11.45 -0.64 -3.57
CA ILE A 34 10.15 -0.11 -3.99
C ILE A 34 9.31 0.15 -2.74
N LEU A 35 8.84 1.38 -2.60
CA LEU A 35 7.98 1.80 -1.49
C LEU A 35 6.66 2.35 -2.01
N CYS A 36 5.56 1.71 -1.62
CA CYS A 36 4.19 2.14 -1.91
C CYS A 36 3.59 2.79 -0.66
N ILE A 37 3.06 4.00 -0.79
CA ILE A 37 2.44 4.75 0.31
C ILE A 37 1.01 5.11 -0.06
N GLN A 38 0.10 4.95 0.87
CA GLN A 38 -1.29 5.38 0.76
C GLN A 38 -1.55 6.63 1.62
N GLU A 39 -2.67 7.30 1.36
CA GLU A 39 -3.12 8.50 2.09
C GLU A 39 -2.16 9.70 2.14
N ILE A 40 -1.42 9.93 1.06
CA ILE A 40 -0.61 11.15 0.88
C ILE A 40 -1.54 12.33 0.58
N LEU A 41 -2.43 12.67 1.51
CA LEU A 41 -3.51 13.63 1.30
C LEU A 41 -3.20 15.01 1.88
N SER A 42 -2.41 15.08 2.95
CA SER A 42 -2.03 16.35 3.59
C SER A 42 -0.81 16.99 2.91
N HIS A 43 -0.68 18.30 3.03
CA HIS A 43 0.51 19.01 2.56
C HIS A 43 1.80 18.47 3.21
N THR A 44 1.74 18.11 4.50
CA THR A 44 2.89 17.54 5.22
C THR A 44 3.27 16.18 4.67
N SER A 45 2.30 15.28 4.42
CA SER A 45 2.58 13.96 3.83
C SER A 45 3.10 14.07 2.39
N GLN A 46 2.60 15.04 1.62
CA GLN A 46 3.10 15.32 0.27
C GLN A 46 4.55 15.79 0.30
N LYS A 47 4.90 16.75 1.18
CA LYS A 47 6.29 17.20 1.37
C LYS A 47 7.22 16.08 1.80
N PHE A 48 6.76 15.23 2.72
CA PHE A 48 7.53 14.06 3.15
C PHE A 48 7.81 13.13 1.96
N PHE A 49 6.77 12.74 1.22
CA PHE A 49 6.89 11.86 0.06
C PHE A 49 7.83 12.45 -1.01
N ASP A 50 7.65 13.72 -1.36
CA ASP A 50 8.47 14.40 -2.36
C ASP A 50 9.94 14.51 -1.90
N SER A 51 10.18 14.76 -0.61
CA SER A 51 11.54 14.81 -0.04
C SER A 51 12.19 13.44 -0.03
N LEU A 52 11.45 12.40 0.36
CA LEU A 52 11.91 11.02 0.36
C LEU A 52 12.28 10.57 -1.06
N GLY A 53 11.39 10.81 -2.02
CA GLY A 53 11.61 10.48 -3.42
C GLY A 53 12.85 11.14 -4.00
N LYS A 54 13.03 12.45 -3.77
CA LYS A 54 14.18 13.19 -4.28
C LYS A 54 15.53 12.78 -3.69
N LYS A 55 15.56 12.35 -2.42
CA LYS A 55 16.82 12.09 -1.70
C LYS A 55 17.28 10.64 -1.80
N HIS A 56 16.35 9.70 -1.92
CA HIS A 56 16.65 8.28 -1.68
C HIS A 56 16.26 7.36 -2.85
N PHE A 57 15.48 7.86 -3.81
CA PHE A 57 14.95 7.04 -4.90
C PHE A 57 15.26 7.63 -6.28
N LEU A 58 15.28 6.75 -7.28
CA LEU A 58 15.50 7.13 -8.68
C LEU A 58 14.25 7.70 -9.33
N SER A 59 13.09 7.12 -9.01
CA SER A 59 11.80 7.51 -9.55
C SER A 59 10.77 7.65 -8.44
N SER A 60 9.90 8.64 -8.58
CA SER A 60 8.82 8.92 -7.63
C SER A 60 7.58 9.39 -8.36
N VAL A 61 6.46 8.71 -8.15
CA VAL A 61 5.16 9.05 -8.75
C VAL A 61 4.11 9.04 -7.67
N ARG A 62 3.30 10.09 -7.61
CA ARG A 62 2.10 10.12 -6.77
C ARG A 62 0.90 10.66 -7.52
N ASP A 63 -0.27 10.17 -7.15
CA ASP A 63 -1.53 10.76 -7.59
C ASP A 63 -1.76 12.05 -6.81
N HIS A 64 -1.74 13.15 -7.53
CA HIS A 64 -2.06 14.46 -6.96
C HIS A 64 -3.06 15.17 -7.85
N ASN A 65 -4.00 15.80 -7.24
CA ASN A 65 -4.89 16.68 -7.96
C ASN A 65 -4.20 18.03 -8.23
N ARG A 66 -4.22 18.46 -9.49
CA ARG A 66 -3.73 19.78 -9.90
C ARG A 66 -4.64 20.92 -9.44
N PHE A 67 -5.87 20.63 -9.02
CA PHE A 67 -6.84 21.63 -8.60
C PHE A 67 -6.82 21.81 -7.07
N ARG A 68 -6.70 23.06 -6.62
CA ARG A 68 -6.63 23.46 -5.20
C ARG A 68 -7.96 23.31 -4.42
N LEU A 69 -9.04 22.90 -5.05
CA LEU A 69 -10.34 22.72 -4.40
C LEU A 69 -10.34 21.45 -3.54
N ALA A 70 -10.69 21.58 -2.27
CA ALA A 70 -10.67 20.50 -1.28
C ALA A 70 -11.50 19.25 -1.66
N SER A 71 -12.52 19.41 -2.51
CA SER A 71 -13.39 18.34 -3.01
C SER A 71 -12.79 17.48 -4.13
N LEU A 72 -11.58 17.77 -4.57
CA LEU A 72 -10.93 17.14 -5.73
C LEU A 72 -9.53 16.64 -5.37
N ARG A 73 -9.33 16.09 -4.20
CA ARG A 73 -8.07 15.43 -3.83
C ARG A 73 -7.87 14.19 -4.67
N GLY A 74 -6.63 13.87 -5.06
CA GLY A 74 -6.29 12.60 -5.69
C GLY A 74 -6.52 11.42 -4.73
N SER A 75 -6.19 10.21 -5.19
CA SER A 75 -6.31 8.99 -4.37
C SER A 75 -5.36 8.96 -3.16
N GLY A 76 -4.37 9.86 -3.13
CA GLY A 76 -3.34 9.86 -2.10
C GLY A 76 -2.34 8.70 -2.23
N LEU A 77 -2.31 8.03 -3.37
CA LEU A 77 -1.36 6.96 -3.64
C LEU A 77 -0.03 7.50 -4.14
N GLY A 78 1.06 6.89 -3.70
CA GLY A 78 2.39 7.20 -4.17
C GLY A 78 3.30 5.97 -4.18
N VAL A 79 4.21 5.96 -5.14
CA VAL A 79 5.27 4.96 -5.27
C VAL A 79 6.59 5.66 -5.47
N THR A 80 7.59 5.29 -4.67
CA THR A 80 8.98 5.65 -4.89
C THR A 80 9.81 4.39 -5.14
N THR A 81 10.79 4.46 -6.03
CA THR A 81 11.56 3.29 -6.44
C THR A 81 13.00 3.62 -6.77
N ARG A 82 13.92 2.71 -6.45
CA ARG A 82 15.34 2.75 -6.82
C ARG A 82 15.61 2.15 -8.21
N VAL A 83 14.60 1.62 -8.86
CA VAL A 83 14.69 1.11 -10.23
C VAL A 83 14.00 2.05 -11.20
N VAL A 84 14.31 1.91 -12.49
CA VAL A 84 13.77 2.81 -13.52
C VAL A 84 12.27 2.60 -13.68
N ALA A 85 11.51 3.69 -13.60
CA ALA A 85 10.09 3.70 -13.92
C ALA A 85 9.90 3.99 -15.41
N LEU A 86 9.43 3.00 -16.16
CA LEU A 86 9.20 3.13 -17.61
C LEU A 86 7.85 3.76 -17.92
N LYS A 87 6.84 3.53 -17.06
CA LYS A 87 5.46 3.95 -17.29
C LYS A 87 4.71 4.09 -15.98
N ALA A 88 3.84 5.08 -15.90
CA ALA A 88 2.91 5.22 -14.78
C ALA A 88 1.51 5.57 -15.30
N LYS A 89 0.47 5.04 -14.66
CA LYS A 89 -0.94 5.33 -14.92
C LYS A 89 -1.73 5.37 -13.62
N ILE A 90 -2.81 6.13 -13.59
CA ILE A 90 -3.71 6.27 -12.45
C ILE A 90 -5.10 5.79 -12.85
N LEU A 91 -5.70 4.96 -12.00
CA LEU A 91 -7.11 4.59 -12.05
C LEU A 91 -7.84 5.28 -10.90
N ASN A 92 -8.79 6.13 -11.22
CA ASN A 92 -9.75 6.60 -10.24
C ASN A 92 -11.00 5.72 -10.35
N PHE A 93 -11.39 5.06 -9.27
CA PHE A 93 -12.58 4.22 -9.28
C PHE A 93 -13.84 5.06 -9.60
N LYS A 94 -14.67 4.53 -10.50
CA LYS A 94 -15.98 5.11 -10.82
C LYS A 94 -16.96 4.89 -9.67
N SER A 95 -16.84 3.74 -9.00
CA SER A 95 -17.56 3.42 -7.77
C SER A 95 -17.06 4.30 -6.64
N ARG A 96 -17.77 5.42 -6.44
CA ARG A 96 -17.37 6.45 -5.48
C ARG A 96 -17.48 5.94 -4.06
N GLY A 97 -16.51 6.30 -3.24
CA GLY A 97 -16.55 6.09 -1.81
C GLY A 97 -17.76 6.73 -1.13
N ILE A 98 -18.11 6.20 0.01
CA ILE A 98 -19.16 6.72 0.90
C ILE A 98 -18.52 7.29 2.16
N SER A 99 -19.32 7.98 2.99
CA SER A 99 -18.83 8.63 4.22
C SER A 99 -17.66 9.59 3.92
N TRP A 100 -16.58 9.53 4.67
CA TRP A 100 -15.38 10.37 4.46
C TRP A 100 -14.63 10.03 3.17
N ASP A 101 -14.69 8.77 2.70
CA ASP A 101 -14.03 8.31 1.47
C ASP A 101 -14.58 8.96 0.19
N LYS A 102 -15.78 9.57 0.25
CA LYS A 102 -16.31 10.36 -0.88
C LYS A 102 -15.44 11.59 -1.22
N TYR A 103 -14.65 12.07 -0.24
CA TYR A 103 -13.75 13.22 -0.40
C TYR A 103 -12.31 12.81 -0.75
N ALA A 104 -11.94 11.57 -0.45
CA ALA A 104 -10.68 10.97 -0.86
C ALA A 104 -10.96 10.02 -2.03
N ARG A 105 -10.55 10.37 -3.24
CA ARG A 105 -10.78 9.52 -4.41
C ARG A 105 -10.03 8.21 -4.24
N LYS A 106 -10.75 7.15 -3.91
CA LYS A 106 -10.17 5.80 -3.91
C LYS A 106 -9.77 5.42 -5.34
N GLY A 107 -8.70 4.64 -5.47
CA GLY A 107 -8.15 4.33 -6.79
C GLY A 107 -6.96 3.38 -6.73
N ALA A 108 -6.25 3.31 -7.85
CA ALA A 108 -5.02 2.54 -7.99
C ALA A 108 -3.98 3.30 -8.82
N LEU A 109 -2.71 3.12 -8.50
CA LEU A 109 -1.56 3.65 -9.22
C LEU A 109 -0.76 2.47 -9.76
N TYR A 110 -0.60 2.44 -11.07
CA TYR A 110 0.22 1.46 -11.80
C TYR A 110 1.57 2.05 -12.14
N MET A 111 2.62 1.24 -12.00
CA MET A 111 3.94 1.51 -12.56
C MET A 111 4.48 0.27 -13.25
N GLN A 112 5.12 0.46 -14.40
CA GLN A 112 5.99 -0.53 -15.00
C GLN A 112 7.43 -0.18 -14.66
N LEU A 113 8.15 -1.13 -14.08
CA LEU A 113 9.49 -0.94 -13.56
C LEU A 113 10.47 -1.87 -14.30
N GLU A 114 11.66 -1.39 -14.54
CA GLU A 114 12.78 -2.17 -15.11
C GLU A 114 13.74 -2.54 -13.98
N LEU A 115 13.78 -3.83 -13.63
CA LEU A 115 14.59 -4.32 -12.49
C LEU A 115 16.05 -4.46 -12.82
N ASP A 116 16.37 -5.25 -13.87
CA ASP A 116 17.72 -5.52 -14.32
C ASP A 116 17.69 -6.01 -15.77
N ARG A 117 18.58 -5.51 -16.62
CA ARG A 117 18.85 -5.99 -17.99
C ARG A 117 17.57 -6.38 -18.77
N GLU A 118 16.64 -5.44 -18.87
CA GLU A 118 15.38 -5.63 -19.60
C GLU A 118 14.29 -6.43 -18.87
N LYS A 119 14.55 -7.01 -17.69
CA LYS A 119 13.50 -7.64 -16.88
C LYS A 119 12.55 -6.58 -16.33
N LYS A 120 11.30 -6.67 -16.71
CA LYS A 120 10.26 -5.70 -16.33
C LYS A 120 9.26 -6.34 -15.39
N ILE A 121 8.83 -5.58 -14.40
CA ILE A 121 7.69 -5.94 -13.56
C ILE A 121 6.58 -4.91 -13.67
N ASP A 122 5.37 -5.35 -13.46
CA ASP A 122 4.20 -4.50 -13.32
C ASP A 122 3.84 -4.41 -11.84
N LEU A 123 3.59 -3.20 -11.37
CA LEU A 123 3.23 -2.92 -9.98
C LEU A 123 1.94 -2.10 -9.94
N ILE A 124 1.01 -2.50 -9.09
CA ILE A 124 -0.14 -1.66 -8.71
C ILE A 124 -0.14 -1.49 -7.20
N THR A 125 -0.30 -0.26 -6.74
CA THR A 125 -0.77 0.00 -5.38
C THR A 125 -2.20 0.53 -5.42
N ALA A 126 -3.06 0.04 -4.53
CA ALA A 126 -4.48 0.39 -4.49
C ALA A 126 -4.92 0.76 -3.07
N HIS A 127 -5.99 1.56 -2.98
CA HIS A 127 -6.66 1.84 -1.73
C HIS A 127 -8.18 1.84 -1.98
N LEU A 128 -8.88 0.88 -1.34
CA LEU A 128 -10.31 0.68 -1.50
C LEU A 128 -11.11 1.37 -0.38
N GLN A 129 -12.44 1.34 -0.51
CA GLN A 129 -13.40 1.88 0.45
C GLN A 129 -13.19 1.33 1.85
N ALA A 130 -13.05 2.19 2.84
CA ALA A 130 -12.97 1.84 4.26
C ALA A 130 -14.36 1.53 4.88
N GLY A 131 -14.34 0.93 6.07
CA GLY A 131 -15.51 0.65 6.90
C GLY A 131 -16.14 -0.72 6.66
N GLN A 132 -16.91 -1.17 7.68
CA GLN A 132 -17.45 -2.54 7.74
C GLN A 132 -18.95 -2.62 7.42
N SER A 133 -19.59 -1.50 7.05
CA SER A 133 -21.02 -1.51 6.68
C SER A 133 -21.25 -2.33 5.39
N GLN A 134 -22.46 -2.88 5.24
CA GLN A 134 -22.84 -3.58 4.01
C GLN A 134 -22.66 -2.72 2.77
N THR A 135 -22.98 -1.42 2.86
CA THR A 135 -22.75 -0.47 1.76
C THR A 135 -21.27 -0.32 1.42
N SER A 136 -20.38 -0.26 2.42
CA SER A 136 -18.94 -0.23 2.20
C SER A 136 -18.45 -1.48 1.46
N LYS A 137 -18.94 -2.66 1.85
CA LYS A 137 -18.63 -3.95 1.21
C LYS A 137 -19.07 -3.97 -0.26
N ILE A 138 -20.27 -3.47 -0.56
CA ILE A 138 -20.77 -3.36 -1.94
C ILE A 138 -19.85 -2.44 -2.78
N VAL A 139 -19.47 -1.28 -2.24
CA VAL A 139 -18.57 -0.35 -2.95
C VAL A 139 -17.22 -1.00 -3.19
N ARG A 140 -16.62 -1.68 -2.20
CA ARG A 140 -15.37 -2.42 -2.37
C ARG A 140 -15.46 -3.49 -3.45
N ALA A 141 -16.54 -4.26 -3.46
CA ALA A 141 -16.76 -5.28 -4.48
C ALA A 141 -16.77 -4.68 -5.91
N GLN A 142 -17.43 -3.54 -6.09
CA GLN A 142 -17.42 -2.81 -7.37
C GLN A 142 -16.04 -2.29 -7.72
N GLN A 143 -15.31 -1.72 -6.76
CA GLN A 143 -13.93 -1.24 -6.95
C GLN A 143 -12.98 -2.39 -7.32
N LEU A 144 -13.14 -3.57 -6.73
CA LEU A 144 -12.39 -4.77 -7.09
C LEU A 144 -12.65 -5.20 -8.54
N VAL A 145 -13.89 -5.15 -9.00
CA VAL A 145 -14.22 -5.44 -10.41
C VAL A 145 -13.55 -4.44 -11.35
N GLU A 146 -13.55 -3.15 -11.00
CA GLU A 146 -12.86 -2.12 -11.77
C GLU A 146 -11.35 -2.35 -11.80
N LEU A 147 -10.74 -2.67 -10.65
CA LEU A 147 -9.32 -3.00 -10.53
C LEU A 147 -8.95 -4.23 -11.38
N LYS A 148 -9.75 -5.30 -11.30
CA LYS A 148 -9.52 -6.52 -12.11
C LYS A 148 -9.57 -6.22 -13.60
N ARG A 149 -10.57 -5.45 -14.06
CA ARG A 149 -10.67 -5.05 -15.46
C ARG A 149 -9.42 -4.29 -15.89
N TRP A 150 -8.98 -3.35 -15.08
CA TRP A 150 -7.79 -2.56 -15.38
C TRP A 150 -6.51 -3.40 -15.43
N ILE A 151 -6.35 -4.39 -14.55
CA ILE A 151 -5.24 -5.36 -14.59
C ILE A 151 -5.23 -6.12 -15.92
N VAL A 152 -6.40 -6.52 -16.43
CA VAL A 152 -6.53 -7.19 -17.73
C VAL A 152 -6.18 -6.24 -18.89
N GLU A 153 -6.65 -4.99 -18.85
CA GLU A 153 -6.36 -3.97 -19.86
C GLU A 153 -4.86 -3.58 -19.92
N LEU A 154 -4.12 -3.72 -18.84
CA LEU A 154 -2.67 -3.48 -18.80
C LEU A 154 -1.88 -4.54 -19.57
N GLY A 155 -2.50 -5.66 -19.93
CA GLY A 155 -1.91 -6.68 -20.83
C GLY A 155 -0.70 -7.42 -20.26
N SER A 156 -0.59 -7.53 -18.95
CA SER A 156 0.61 -8.03 -18.25
C SER A 156 0.60 -9.54 -18.00
N ALA A 157 -0.03 -10.35 -18.86
CA ALA A 157 -0.17 -11.78 -18.63
C ALA A 157 1.18 -12.53 -18.53
N GLN A 158 2.21 -12.02 -19.20
CA GLN A 158 3.52 -12.67 -19.28
C GLN A 158 4.60 -12.04 -18.39
N ARG A 159 4.32 -10.93 -17.73
CA ARG A 159 5.27 -10.28 -16.84
C ARG A 159 4.92 -10.54 -15.38
N PRO A 160 5.94 -10.62 -14.51
CA PRO A 160 5.71 -10.56 -13.08
C PRO A 160 4.84 -9.36 -12.71
N PHE A 161 3.81 -9.58 -11.90
CA PHE A 161 2.86 -8.55 -11.53
C PHE A 161 2.63 -8.57 -10.01
N ILE A 162 2.82 -7.42 -9.39
CA ILE A 162 2.59 -7.20 -7.97
C ILE A 162 1.40 -6.26 -7.80
N VAL A 163 0.49 -6.62 -6.92
CA VAL A 163 -0.64 -5.78 -6.50
C VAL A 163 -0.60 -5.64 -5.00
N CYS A 164 -0.48 -4.42 -4.48
CA CYS A 164 -0.36 -4.19 -3.05
C CYS A 164 -1.21 -3.00 -2.58
N GLY A 165 -1.31 -2.80 -1.28
CA GLY A 165 -1.97 -1.66 -0.67
C GLY A 165 -3.02 -2.02 0.35
N ASP A 166 -3.84 -1.03 0.72
CA ASP A 166 -4.96 -1.16 1.64
C ASP A 166 -6.24 -1.52 0.88
N PHE A 167 -6.68 -2.75 1.06
CA PHE A 167 -7.93 -3.22 0.45
C PHE A 167 -9.14 -3.04 1.36
N ASN A 168 -8.92 -2.70 2.64
CA ASN A 168 -9.97 -2.58 3.66
C ASN A 168 -10.85 -3.83 3.79
N ILE A 169 -10.33 -4.99 3.39
CA ILE A 169 -10.95 -6.31 3.47
C ILE A 169 -10.18 -7.12 4.49
N ASP A 170 -10.85 -7.60 5.52
CA ASP A 170 -10.18 -8.30 6.61
C ASP A 170 -10.00 -9.79 6.32
N ALA A 171 -8.75 -10.24 6.18
CA ALA A 171 -8.44 -11.66 6.00
C ALA A 171 -8.58 -12.48 7.29
N LEU A 172 -8.60 -11.86 8.46
CA LEU A 172 -8.77 -12.55 9.74
C LEU A 172 -10.25 -12.83 10.04
N ASN A 173 -11.18 -12.15 9.35
CA ASN A 173 -12.61 -12.40 9.46
C ASN A 173 -13.07 -13.50 8.49
N ALA A 174 -12.96 -14.75 8.91
CA ALA A 174 -13.36 -15.89 8.09
C ALA A 174 -14.86 -15.93 7.75
N ASN A 175 -15.71 -15.22 8.51
CA ASN A 175 -17.17 -15.34 8.44
C ASN A 175 -17.81 -14.43 7.38
N ASP A 176 -17.15 -13.38 6.91
CA ASP A 176 -17.77 -12.41 5.99
C ASP A 176 -17.59 -12.72 4.50
N GLY A 177 -16.66 -13.61 4.15
CA GLY A 177 -16.40 -14.06 2.77
C GLY A 177 -15.76 -13.00 1.85
N GLU A 178 -15.53 -11.76 2.30
CA GLU A 178 -14.93 -10.72 1.47
C GLU A 178 -13.51 -11.10 1.02
N TYR A 179 -12.70 -11.67 1.91
CA TYR A 179 -11.34 -12.10 1.58
C TYR A 179 -11.32 -13.22 0.53
N GLN A 180 -12.26 -14.17 0.58
CA GLN A 180 -12.38 -15.20 -0.45
C GLN A 180 -12.80 -14.58 -1.79
N THR A 181 -13.70 -13.59 -1.75
CA THR A 181 -14.11 -12.83 -2.94
C THR A 181 -12.94 -12.07 -3.53
N LEU A 182 -12.10 -11.41 -2.70
CA LEU A 182 -10.88 -10.73 -3.12
C LEU A 182 -9.93 -11.70 -3.84
N LYS A 183 -9.61 -12.85 -3.25
CA LYS A 183 -8.75 -13.87 -3.86
C LYS A 183 -9.31 -14.39 -5.19
N LYS A 184 -10.60 -14.68 -5.23
CA LYS A 184 -11.28 -15.13 -6.46
C LYS A 184 -11.24 -14.06 -7.55
N THR A 185 -11.48 -12.79 -7.20
CA THR A 185 -11.47 -11.67 -8.14
C THR A 185 -10.07 -11.45 -8.70
N LEU A 186 -9.05 -11.46 -7.86
CA LEU A 186 -7.65 -11.33 -8.30
C LEU A 186 -7.09 -12.60 -8.95
N GLY A 187 -7.84 -13.66 -9.12
CA GLY A 187 -7.45 -14.99 -9.59
C GLY A 187 -6.12 -15.06 -10.34
N GLY A 188 -5.26 -16.01 -9.97
CA GLY A 188 -3.88 -16.13 -10.44
C GLY A 188 -2.85 -15.30 -9.66
N PHE A 189 -3.28 -14.46 -8.71
CA PHE A 189 -2.39 -13.82 -7.75
C PHE A 189 -2.36 -14.59 -6.44
N ILE A 190 -1.18 -14.71 -5.84
CA ILE A 190 -0.95 -15.32 -4.53
C ILE A 190 -0.80 -14.19 -3.52
N ASP A 191 -1.53 -14.25 -2.41
CA ASP A 191 -1.32 -13.39 -1.25
C ASP A 191 -0.05 -13.84 -0.52
N LEU A 192 0.99 -13.01 -0.54
CA LEU A 192 2.28 -13.36 0.07
C LEU A 192 2.22 -13.44 1.60
N GLY A 193 1.23 -12.80 2.20
CA GLY A 193 0.95 -12.84 3.64
C GLY A 193 -0.10 -13.86 4.06
N GLN A 194 -0.57 -14.78 3.18
CA GLN A 194 -1.68 -15.68 3.49
C GLN A 194 -1.44 -16.63 4.67
N ALA A 195 -0.18 -16.95 4.96
CA ALA A 195 0.20 -17.78 6.11
C ALA A 195 0.38 -16.96 7.40
N SER A 196 0.15 -15.65 7.36
CA SER A 196 0.33 -14.74 8.51
C SER A 196 -1.01 -14.36 9.11
N ASP A 197 -1.19 -14.67 10.39
CA ASP A 197 -2.33 -14.21 11.19
C ASP A 197 -2.06 -12.84 11.85
N LEU A 198 -0.97 -12.17 11.49
CA LEU A 198 -0.63 -10.88 12.05
C LEU A 198 -1.49 -9.76 11.48
N PRO A 199 -2.20 -9.00 12.33
CA PRO A 199 -2.97 -7.86 11.86
C PRO A 199 -2.07 -6.77 11.29
N THR A 200 -2.55 -6.06 10.28
CA THR A 200 -1.92 -4.83 9.76
C THR A 200 -2.56 -3.57 10.33
N TYR A 201 -3.75 -3.69 10.90
CA TYR A 201 -4.46 -2.67 11.66
C TYR A 201 -4.86 -3.23 13.02
N HIS A 202 -4.42 -2.59 14.12
CA HIS A 202 -4.64 -3.11 15.47
C HIS A 202 -5.09 -2.00 16.42
N PRO A 203 -6.41 -1.71 16.50
CA PRO A 203 -6.93 -0.53 17.18
C PRO A 203 -7.07 -0.69 18.71
N HIS A 204 -6.60 -1.75 19.32
CA HIS A 204 -6.59 -1.90 20.76
C HIS A 204 -5.41 -1.13 21.39
N ARG A 205 -5.49 -0.81 22.69
CA ARG A 205 -4.47 -0.03 23.41
C ARG A 205 -3.09 -0.70 23.41
N GLU A 206 -3.07 -2.04 23.54
CA GLU A 206 -1.86 -2.86 23.46
C GLU A 206 -1.29 -3.01 22.06
N GLY A 207 -2.09 -2.67 21.04
CA GLY A 207 -1.69 -2.70 19.65
C GLY A 207 -1.10 -1.37 19.21
N ASN A 208 -1.87 -0.61 18.42
CA ASN A 208 -1.42 0.67 17.87
C ASN A 208 -2.28 1.83 18.43
N PRO A 209 -1.74 2.67 19.32
CA PRO A 209 -2.48 3.78 19.90
C PRO A 209 -2.99 4.81 18.88
N LEU A 210 -2.38 4.92 17.70
CA LEU A 210 -2.92 5.79 16.65
C LEU A 210 -4.19 5.22 16.05
N ALA A 211 -4.21 3.90 15.76
CA ALA A 211 -5.42 3.22 15.34
C ALA A 211 -6.52 3.29 16.41
N HIS A 212 -6.13 3.09 17.70
CA HIS A 212 -7.04 3.21 18.84
C HIS A 212 -7.71 4.59 18.95
N ALA A 213 -7.01 5.65 18.57
CA ALA A 213 -7.58 7.00 18.59
C ALA A 213 -8.72 7.19 17.56
N TYR A 214 -8.74 6.40 16.51
CA TYR A 214 -9.77 6.47 15.46
C TYR A 214 -10.90 5.45 15.66
N GLU A 215 -10.57 4.22 16.08
CA GLU A 215 -11.55 3.13 16.11
C GLU A 215 -11.23 2.17 17.27
N LYS A 216 -11.91 2.36 18.40
CA LYS A 216 -11.60 1.64 19.64
C LYS A 216 -12.22 0.24 19.72
N GLU A 217 -13.34 0.04 19.04
CA GLU A 217 -14.20 -1.14 19.18
C GLU A 217 -13.94 -2.22 18.13
N SER A 218 -13.18 -1.89 17.09
CA SER A 218 -12.89 -2.87 16.03
C SER A 218 -11.85 -3.89 16.47
N PRO A 219 -12.02 -5.16 16.08
CA PRO A 219 -11.00 -6.17 16.30
C PRO A 219 -9.72 -5.85 15.49
N PRO A 220 -8.58 -6.46 15.83
CA PRO A 220 -7.41 -6.46 14.96
C PRO A 220 -7.74 -7.05 13.59
N GLN A 221 -7.24 -6.43 12.51
CA GLN A 221 -7.57 -6.75 11.12
C GLN A 221 -6.32 -6.88 10.27
N ARG A 222 -6.32 -7.80 9.31
CA ARG A 222 -5.33 -7.84 8.23
C ARG A 222 -5.98 -7.34 6.94
N ILE A 223 -5.81 -6.06 6.67
CA ILE A 223 -6.49 -5.33 5.58
C ILE A 223 -5.53 -4.81 4.51
N ASP A 224 -4.22 -4.93 4.76
CA ASP A 224 -3.15 -4.61 3.84
C ASP A 224 -2.56 -5.87 3.24
N TYR A 225 -2.16 -5.79 1.97
CA TYR A 225 -1.73 -6.96 1.22
C TYR A 225 -0.58 -6.66 0.27
N ILE A 226 0.19 -7.72 -0.04
CA ILE A 226 1.06 -7.81 -1.20
C ILE A 226 0.69 -9.10 -1.91
N PHE A 227 0.08 -8.97 -3.09
CA PHE A 227 -0.24 -10.06 -3.99
C PHE A 227 0.79 -10.14 -5.10
N MET A 228 1.16 -11.34 -5.52
CA MET A 228 2.08 -11.58 -6.62
C MET A 228 1.51 -12.58 -7.60
N ARG A 229 1.69 -12.32 -8.89
CA ARG A 229 1.46 -13.26 -9.98
C ARG A 229 2.75 -13.36 -10.78
N SER A 230 3.47 -14.45 -10.62
CA SER A 230 4.72 -14.70 -11.34
C SER A 230 5.19 -16.13 -11.12
N ASP A 231 5.74 -16.72 -12.15
CA ASP A 231 6.60 -17.89 -12.15
C ASP A 231 8.11 -17.51 -12.22
N GLN A 232 8.40 -16.23 -12.37
CA GLN A 232 9.73 -15.65 -12.55
C GLN A 232 10.28 -14.94 -11.31
N LEU A 233 9.51 -14.90 -10.22
CA LEU A 233 9.90 -14.31 -8.94
C LEU A 233 9.75 -15.33 -7.82
N ILE A 234 10.71 -15.36 -6.92
CA ILE A 234 10.70 -16.22 -5.74
C ILE A 234 10.56 -15.32 -4.51
N LEU A 235 9.61 -15.64 -3.63
CA LEU A 235 9.50 -15.01 -2.33
C LEU A 235 10.58 -15.58 -1.40
N SER A 236 11.54 -14.76 -0.99
CA SER A 236 12.60 -15.14 -0.05
C SER A 236 12.36 -14.61 1.37
N GLY A 237 11.48 -13.64 1.54
CA GLY A 237 11.13 -13.11 2.85
C GLY A 237 9.83 -12.33 2.85
N PHE A 238 9.07 -12.44 3.95
CA PHE A 238 7.87 -11.65 4.20
C PHE A 238 7.81 -11.26 5.67
N LYS A 239 7.62 -9.98 5.96
CA LYS A 239 7.53 -9.48 7.33
C LYS A 239 6.61 -8.28 7.46
N ARG A 240 6.06 -8.10 8.65
CA ARG A 240 5.44 -6.85 9.08
C ARG A 240 6.53 -5.88 9.55
N ILE A 241 6.38 -4.61 9.21
CA ILE A 241 7.28 -3.52 9.58
C ILE A 241 6.49 -2.36 10.18
N PHE A 242 7.17 -1.38 10.79
CA PHE A 242 6.54 -0.27 11.52
C PHE A 242 5.58 -0.73 12.62
N ASP A 243 5.81 -1.92 13.16
CA ASP A 243 4.96 -2.59 14.14
C ASP A 243 5.39 -2.31 15.60
N ARG A 244 6.18 -1.28 15.78
CA ARG A 244 6.63 -0.76 17.09
C ARG A 244 6.80 0.76 17.03
N PRO A 245 6.81 1.45 18.19
CA PRO A 245 7.11 2.87 18.24
C PRO A 245 8.55 3.15 17.78
N ILE A 246 8.70 3.86 16.68
CA ILE A 246 9.99 4.17 16.05
C ILE A 246 10.31 5.66 15.99
N ALA A 247 9.28 6.52 15.97
CA ALA A 247 9.48 7.95 15.83
C ALA A 247 9.82 8.57 17.21
N SER A 248 11.00 9.15 17.35
CA SER A 248 11.34 9.96 18.52
C SER A 248 10.73 11.36 18.39
N LEU A 249 9.92 11.77 19.37
CA LEU A 249 9.35 13.12 19.46
C LEU A 249 10.14 14.05 20.38
N GLY A 250 11.31 13.61 20.87
CA GLY A 250 12.10 14.25 21.90
C GLY A 250 11.74 13.79 23.30
N GLN A 251 12.56 14.12 24.30
CA GLN A 251 12.37 13.79 25.74
C GLN A 251 12.07 12.29 26.02
N GLY A 252 12.60 11.37 25.19
CA GLY A 252 12.38 9.93 25.35
C GLY A 252 11.00 9.43 24.87
N ILE A 253 10.12 10.31 24.39
CA ILE A 253 8.80 9.92 23.89
C ILE A 253 8.96 9.28 22.52
N ARG A 254 8.52 8.02 22.40
CA ARG A 254 8.45 7.31 21.11
C ARG A 254 7.00 7.25 20.61
N ALA A 255 6.83 7.38 19.32
CA ALA A 255 5.54 7.33 18.68
C ALA A 255 5.54 6.33 17.53
N TRP A 256 4.35 5.86 17.17
CA TRP A 256 4.11 5.03 16.00
C TRP A 256 4.23 5.86 14.72
N ALA A 257 4.77 5.26 13.68
CA ALA A 257 4.91 5.94 12.40
C ALA A 257 3.57 6.10 11.67
N SER A 258 2.66 5.14 11.84
CA SER A 258 1.34 5.09 11.22
C SER A 258 0.34 4.41 12.16
N ASP A 259 -0.94 4.52 11.89
CA ASP A 259 -2.02 3.73 12.50
C ASP A 259 -2.13 2.32 11.90
N HIS A 260 -1.51 2.07 10.75
CA HIS A 260 -1.31 0.74 10.21
C HIS A 260 0.14 0.27 10.40
N TYR A 261 0.34 -1.04 10.34
CA TYR A 261 1.65 -1.64 10.19
C TYR A 261 1.94 -1.86 8.70
N GLY A 262 3.18 -1.62 8.28
CA GLY A 262 3.59 -1.89 6.91
C GLY A 262 3.86 -3.37 6.65
N LEU A 263 3.84 -3.76 5.39
CA LEU A 263 4.25 -5.08 4.92
C LEU A 263 5.47 -4.96 4.02
N MET A 264 6.39 -5.88 4.14
CA MET A 264 7.58 -5.98 3.31
C MET A 264 7.73 -7.39 2.75
N ALA A 265 7.87 -7.50 1.44
CA ALA A 265 8.21 -8.73 0.75
C ALA A 265 9.57 -8.58 0.07
N THR A 266 10.48 -9.53 0.32
CA THR A 266 11.76 -9.65 -0.38
C THR A 266 11.60 -10.67 -1.49
N LEU A 267 11.88 -10.25 -2.71
CA LEU A 267 11.68 -11.03 -3.93
C LEU A 267 13.00 -11.21 -4.67
N GLU A 268 13.22 -12.41 -5.19
CA GLU A 268 14.40 -12.78 -5.94
C GLU A 268 14.04 -13.09 -7.38
N ILE A 269 14.90 -12.66 -8.29
CA ILE A 269 14.83 -13.02 -9.70
C ILE A 269 15.80 -14.19 -9.92
N PRO A 270 15.31 -15.38 -10.25
CA PRO A 270 16.17 -16.51 -10.61
C PRO A 270 17.09 -16.15 -11.80
N ILE A 271 18.31 -16.66 -11.75
CA ILE A 271 19.33 -16.49 -12.79
C ILE A 271 18.95 -17.33 -14.02
#